data_2e64b8b92f68d951726d6d58b8ba1fbf
#
_entry.id   2e64b8b92f68d951726d6d58b8ba1fbf
#
_cell.length_a   1.000
_cell.length_b   1.000
_cell.length_c   1.000
_cell.angle_alpha   90.00
_cell.angle_beta   90.00
_cell.angle_gamma   90.00
#
_symmetry.space_group_name_H-M   'P 1'
#
loop_
_entity.id
_entity.type
_entity.pdbx_description
1 polymer ?
#
loop_
_entity_poly.entity_id
_entity_poly.type
_entity_poly.pdbx_seq_one_letter_code
_entity_poly.pdbx_strand_id
1 'polypeptide(L)'
;MKATCTRILCIEDDCETAALIAEELRDRGYDVGVAYDARDGLDAIIRAPPDLVLADVNMPVMSGFGLLERLTALEPRFARMPFVFLTALADHDNELKGWQLGADDYVTKPVDFDVLAAWIAARLKRVARSAIWPRHFDLGVRELETLTWAARGKTFAEIGQILGLSRRTVEFHLDNARRKLGVPTRTQALIKAATGHLIEP
;
A
#
# COMPACT_ATOMS: atom_id res chain seq x y z
N MET A 1 -19.11 2.33 -18.43
CA MET A 1 -18.19 2.16 -17.27
C MET A 1 -17.52 3.50 -17.08
N LYS A 2 -17.75 4.19 -15.95
CA LYS A 2 -16.98 5.42 -15.63
C LYS A 2 -15.53 4.97 -15.37
N ALA A 3 -14.60 5.46 -16.19
CA ALA A 3 -13.19 5.36 -15.87
C ALA A 3 -12.99 6.06 -14.51
N THR A 4 -12.66 5.30 -13.47
CA THR A 4 -12.27 5.87 -12.18
C THR A 4 -10.96 6.61 -12.41
N CYS A 5 -11.01 7.93 -12.31
CA CYS A 5 -9.80 8.76 -12.40
C CYS A 5 -8.88 8.37 -11.25
N THR A 6 -7.62 8.11 -11.54
CA THR A 6 -6.62 7.77 -10.53
C THR A 6 -6.35 8.96 -9.64
N ARG A 7 -6.49 8.77 -8.33
CA ARG A 7 -6.29 9.81 -7.32
C ARG A 7 -4.86 9.82 -6.80
N ILE A 8 -4.23 10.97 -6.89
CA ILE A 8 -2.91 11.23 -6.34
C ILE A 8 -3.04 12.30 -5.24
N LEU A 9 -2.35 12.12 -4.14
CA LEU A 9 -2.20 13.16 -3.12
C LEU A 9 -0.76 13.67 -3.16
N CYS A 10 -0.62 14.96 -3.42
CA CYS A 10 0.66 15.68 -3.33
C CYS A 10 0.72 16.38 -1.97
N ILE A 11 1.79 16.14 -1.20
CA ILE A 11 2.03 16.72 0.12
C ILE A 11 3.35 17.49 0.05
N GLU A 12 3.26 18.81 0.04
CA GLU A 12 4.38 19.71 -0.21
C GLU A 12 4.12 21.05 0.48
N ASP A 13 5.03 21.50 1.32
CA ASP A 13 4.86 22.73 2.08
C ASP A 13 5.12 24.01 1.26
N ASP A 14 5.89 23.91 0.19
CA ASP A 14 6.01 24.98 -0.79
C ASP A 14 4.80 25.01 -1.72
N CYS A 15 3.96 26.05 -1.55
CA CYS A 15 2.70 26.18 -2.28
C CYS A 15 2.88 26.30 -3.80
N GLU A 16 3.99 26.91 -4.27
CA GLU A 16 4.25 27.08 -5.69
C GLU A 16 4.64 25.74 -6.33
N THR A 17 5.52 24.99 -5.67
CA THR A 17 5.90 23.64 -6.08
C THR A 17 4.71 22.68 -6.06
N ALA A 18 3.90 22.72 -5.00
CA ALA A 18 2.69 21.91 -4.88
C ALA A 18 1.70 22.20 -6.02
N ALA A 19 1.46 23.48 -6.32
CA ALA A 19 0.55 23.89 -7.39
C ALA A 19 1.06 23.44 -8.75
N LEU A 20 2.35 23.60 -9.04
CA LEU A 20 2.98 23.19 -10.29
C LEU A 20 2.87 21.67 -10.50
N ILE A 21 3.22 20.87 -9.50
CA ILE A 21 3.10 19.41 -9.56
C ILE A 21 1.64 19.00 -9.80
N ALA A 22 0.71 19.64 -9.09
CA ALA A 22 -0.71 19.30 -9.20
C ALA A 22 -1.28 19.66 -10.58
N GLU A 23 -0.92 20.81 -11.15
CA GLU A 23 -1.33 21.24 -12.49
C GLU A 23 -0.83 20.27 -13.56
N GLU A 24 0.46 19.98 -13.56
CA GLU A 24 1.12 19.08 -14.50
C GLU A 24 0.54 17.65 -14.47
N LEU A 25 0.20 17.15 -13.31
CA LEU A 25 -0.42 15.83 -13.19
C LEU A 25 -1.90 15.84 -13.57
N ARG A 26 -2.65 16.92 -13.30
CA ARG A 26 -4.04 17.08 -13.75
C ARG A 26 -4.13 17.15 -15.28
N ASP A 27 -3.22 17.85 -15.93
CA ASP A 27 -3.15 17.93 -17.39
C ASP A 27 -2.91 16.56 -18.02
N ARG A 28 -2.27 15.65 -17.28
CA ARG A 28 -2.09 14.25 -17.69
C ARG A 28 -3.25 13.32 -17.31
N GLY A 29 -4.35 13.89 -16.77
CA GLY A 29 -5.59 13.17 -16.50
C GLY A 29 -5.70 12.49 -15.12
N TYR A 30 -4.87 12.88 -14.16
CA TYR A 30 -4.98 12.43 -12.78
C TYR A 30 -5.93 13.33 -11.95
N ASP A 31 -6.58 12.75 -10.95
CA ASP A 31 -7.29 13.52 -9.91
C ASP A 31 -6.31 13.83 -8.78
N VAL A 32 -5.89 15.09 -8.66
CA VAL A 32 -4.81 15.46 -7.74
C VAL A 32 -5.32 16.33 -6.60
N GLY A 33 -5.27 15.78 -5.39
CA GLY A 33 -5.41 16.52 -4.15
C GLY A 33 -4.07 17.09 -3.70
N VAL A 34 -4.10 18.20 -2.96
CA VAL A 34 -2.91 18.84 -2.39
C VAL A 34 -3.10 18.99 -0.88
N ALA A 35 -2.05 18.73 -0.13
CA ALA A 35 -1.90 19.08 1.28
C ALA A 35 -0.58 19.83 1.47
N TYR A 36 -0.57 20.84 2.34
CA TYR A 36 0.59 21.70 2.53
C TYR A 36 1.41 21.37 3.78
N ASP A 37 1.03 20.32 4.48
CA ASP A 37 1.80 19.75 5.57
C ASP A 37 1.48 18.25 5.76
N ALA A 38 2.32 17.58 6.53
CA ALA A 38 2.19 16.15 6.78
C ALA A 38 0.94 15.78 7.60
N ARG A 39 0.40 16.70 8.41
CA ARG A 39 -0.78 16.48 9.24
C ARG A 39 -2.04 16.49 8.38
N ASP A 40 -2.19 17.51 7.55
CA ASP A 40 -3.30 17.62 6.59
C ASP A 40 -3.24 16.47 5.59
N GLY A 41 -2.04 16.07 5.16
CA GLY A 41 -1.80 14.90 4.32
C GLY A 41 -2.28 13.61 4.98
N LEU A 42 -1.92 13.39 6.24
CA LEU A 42 -2.38 12.24 7.02
C LEU A 42 -3.90 12.18 7.13
N ASP A 43 -4.53 13.31 7.47
CA ASP A 43 -5.98 13.42 7.60
C ASP A 43 -6.69 13.19 6.25
N ALA A 44 -6.13 13.66 5.16
CA ALA A 44 -6.64 13.42 3.81
C ALA A 44 -6.58 11.94 3.43
N ILE A 45 -5.46 11.26 3.71
CA ILE A 45 -5.27 9.84 3.46
C ILE A 45 -6.27 8.99 4.26
N ILE A 46 -6.45 9.29 5.55
CA ILE A 46 -7.37 8.54 6.41
C ILE A 46 -8.82 8.69 5.94
N ARG A 47 -9.23 9.91 5.57
CA ARG A 47 -10.60 10.17 5.10
C ARG A 47 -10.91 9.54 3.76
N ALA A 48 -9.99 9.63 2.83
CA ALA A 48 -10.18 9.16 1.47
C ALA A 48 -8.83 8.72 0.87
N PRO A 49 -8.43 7.45 1.05
CA PRO A 49 -7.15 6.94 0.59
C PRO A 49 -6.93 7.18 -0.91
N PRO A 50 -5.82 7.82 -1.31
CA PRO A 50 -5.46 7.97 -2.72
C PRO A 50 -4.90 6.66 -3.29
N ASP A 51 -4.75 6.61 -4.61
CA ASP A 51 -4.08 5.51 -5.30
C ASP A 51 -2.56 5.63 -5.22
N LEU A 52 -2.03 6.83 -4.95
CA LEU A 52 -0.61 7.13 -4.80
C LEU A 52 -0.41 8.41 -3.99
N VAL A 53 0.63 8.44 -3.16
CA VAL A 53 1.08 9.64 -2.43
C VAL A 53 2.42 10.09 -2.99
N LEU A 54 2.54 11.39 -3.26
CA LEU A 54 3.79 12.11 -3.45
C LEU A 54 4.00 12.98 -2.22
N ALA A 55 5.11 12.84 -1.51
CA ALA A 55 5.35 13.64 -0.32
C ALA A 55 6.77 14.20 -0.30
N ASP A 56 6.89 15.50 0.00
CA ASP A 56 8.21 16.06 0.27
C ASP A 56 8.80 15.43 1.52
N VAL A 57 10.11 15.17 1.47
CA VAL A 57 10.88 14.68 2.62
C VAL A 57 10.97 15.74 3.70
N ASN A 58 11.25 16.99 3.32
CA ASN A 58 11.62 18.06 4.24
C ASN A 58 10.44 19.01 4.49
N MET A 59 9.49 18.60 5.31
CA MET A 59 8.38 19.46 5.73
C MET A 59 8.53 19.90 7.19
N PRO A 60 8.05 21.09 7.56
CA PRO A 60 8.03 21.55 8.94
C PRO A 60 7.22 20.62 9.85
N VAL A 61 7.59 20.55 11.14
CA VAL A 61 6.91 19.80 12.19
C VAL A 61 6.97 18.28 12.03
N MET A 62 6.69 17.76 10.84
CA MET A 62 6.74 16.32 10.54
C MET A 62 7.24 16.09 9.13
N SER A 63 8.35 15.39 9.00
CA SER A 63 8.91 15.03 7.70
C SER A 63 8.04 13.99 6.96
N GLY A 64 8.23 13.86 5.65
CA GLY A 64 7.59 12.80 4.86
C GLY A 64 7.87 11.39 5.41
N PHE A 65 9.05 11.15 5.96
CA PHE A 65 9.38 9.90 6.65
C PHE A 65 8.51 9.67 7.88
N GLY A 66 8.34 10.69 8.73
CA GLY A 66 7.47 10.62 9.90
C GLY A 66 6.01 10.39 9.55
N LEU A 67 5.57 10.91 8.41
CA LEU A 67 4.24 10.65 7.87
C LEU A 67 4.08 9.16 7.47
N LEU A 68 5.04 8.61 6.71
CA LEU A 68 5.00 7.21 6.28
C LEU A 68 5.04 6.25 7.49
N GLU A 69 5.90 6.53 8.47
CA GLU A 69 6.00 5.76 9.71
C GLU A 69 4.66 5.74 10.47
N ARG A 70 4.01 6.89 10.60
CA ARG A 70 2.69 6.98 11.24
C ARG A 70 1.61 6.24 10.47
N LEU A 71 1.60 6.35 9.13
CA LEU A 71 0.64 5.65 8.29
C LEU A 71 0.76 4.14 8.42
N THR A 72 1.98 3.61 8.37
CA THR A 72 2.25 2.18 8.49
C THR A 72 1.93 1.64 9.89
N ALA A 73 2.11 2.46 10.95
CA ALA A 73 1.76 2.11 12.31
C ALA A 73 0.24 2.12 12.56
N LEU A 74 -0.51 2.99 11.87
CA LEU A 74 -1.96 3.12 12.07
C LEU A 74 -2.73 1.92 11.50
N GLU A 75 -2.45 1.55 10.25
CA GLU A 75 -3.14 0.42 9.61
C GLU A 75 -2.26 -0.26 8.55
N PRO A 76 -2.16 -1.60 8.57
CA PRO A 76 -1.39 -2.36 7.58
C PRO A 76 -1.82 -2.13 6.13
N ARG A 77 -3.07 -1.66 5.89
CA ARG A 77 -3.57 -1.34 4.56
C ARG A 77 -2.79 -0.21 3.89
N PHE A 78 -2.28 0.76 4.67
CA PHE A 78 -1.49 1.88 4.13
C PHE A 78 -0.06 1.48 3.76
N ALA A 79 0.48 0.41 4.33
CA ALA A 79 1.80 -0.12 3.96
C ALA A 79 1.89 -0.56 2.49
N ARG A 80 0.75 -0.73 1.80
CA ARG A 80 0.69 -1.11 0.38
C ARG A 80 0.33 0.03 -0.55
N MET A 81 0.04 1.20 0.00
CA MET A 81 -0.26 2.39 -0.80
C MET A 81 1.05 2.92 -1.37
N PRO A 82 1.16 3.07 -2.70
CA PRO A 82 2.38 3.61 -3.31
C PRO A 82 2.73 4.96 -2.70
N PHE A 83 3.93 5.06 -2.13
CA PHE A 83 4.43 6.24 -1.47
C PHE A 83 5.79 6.64 -2.06
N VAL A 84 5.84 7.83 -2.63
CA VAL A 84 7.00 8.38 -3.32
C VAL A 84 7.46 9.62 -2.62
N PHE A 85 8.73 9.70 -2.36
CA PHE A 85 9.30 10.91 -1.79
C PHE A 85 9.79 11.87 -2.88
N LEU A 86 9.48 13.16 -2.68
CA LEU A 86 10.11 14.26 -3.38
C LEU A 86 11.28 14.74 -2.53
N THR A 87 12.48 14.82 -3.07
CA THR A 87 13.67 15.17 -2.29
C THR A 87 14.54 16.19 -3.03
N ALA A 88 15.07 17.17 -2.32
CA ALA A 88 16.16 17.98 -2.84
C ALA A 88 17.44 17.15 -2.86
N LEU A 89 18.23 17.24 -3.92
CA LEU A 89 19.40 16.43 -4.25
C LEU A 89 20.31 16.09 -3.05
N ALA A 90 20.76 14.81 -3.04
CA ALA A 90 21.99 14.31 -2.40
C ALA A 90 21.98 14.14 -0.88
N ASP A 91 20.96 13.48 -0.33
CA ASP A 91 21.09 12.96 1.04
C ASP A 91 20.98 11.43 1.03
N HIS A 92 22.14 10.80 0.77
CA HIS A 92 22.27 9.33 0.68
C HIS A 92 21.81 8.62 1.97
N ASP A 93 21.96 9.30 3.11
CA ASP A 93 21.50 8.78 4.41
C ASP A 93 19.97 8.80 4.52
N ASN A 94 19.30 9.76 3.89
CA ASN A 94 17.85 9.83 3.83
C ASN A 94 17.25 8.81 2.86
N GLU A 95 17.91 8.49 1.75
CA GLU A 95 17.49 7.42 0.85
C GLU A 95 17.46 6.07 1.55
N LEU A 96 18.53 5.71 2.27
CA LEU A 96 18.61 4.46 3.04
C LEU A 96 17.50 4.36 4.10
N LYS A 97 17.20 5.47 4.79
CA LYS A 97 16.16 5.51 5.81
C LYS A 97 14.76 5.27 5.21
N GLY A 98 14.47 5.87 4.08
CA GLY A 98 13.17 5.70 3.46
C GLY A 98 12.97 4.31 2.86
N TRP A 99 14.01 3.69 2.28
CA TRP A 99 13.95 2.28 1.86
C TRP A 99 13.62 1.36 3.03
N GLN A 100 14.20 1.60 4.20
CA GLN A 100 13.92 0.85 5.43
C GLN A 100 12.48 1.04 5.93
N LEU A 101 11.87 2.20 5.68
CA LEU A 101 10.49 2.51 6.05
C LEU A 101 9.44 2.04 5.03
N GLY A 102 9.89 1.44 3.91
CA GLY A 102 9.01 0.90 2.89
C GLY A 102 8.54 1.91 1.84
N ALA A 103 9.31 2.99 1.64
CA ALA A 103 9.09 3.88 0.49
C ALA A 103 9.25 3.11 -0.82
N ASP A 104 8.40 3.44 -1.78
CA ASP A 104 8.43 2.77 -3.08
C ASP A 104 9.46 3.34 -4.03
N ASP A 105 9.75 4.66 -3.93
CA ASP A 105 10.77 5.34 -4.72
C ASP A 105 11.02 6.80 -4.28
N TYR A 106 12.00 7.45 -4.95
CA TYR A 106 12.41 8.83 -4.74
C TYR A 106 12.45 9.57 -6.07
N VAL A 107 11.95 10.80 -6.07
CA VAL A 107 12.04 11.73 -7.19
C VAL A 107 12.79 12.97 -6.71
N THR A 108 13.91 13.26 -7.38
CA THR A 108 14.74 14.43 -7.04
C THR A 108 14.13 15.72 -7.60
N LYS A 109 14.17 16.79 -6.79
CA LYS A 109 13.87 18.16 -7.23
C LYS A 109 15.11 18.78 -7.92
N PRO A 110 15.00 19.52 -9.03
CA PRO A 110 13.76 19.88 -9.72
C PRO A 110 13.11 18.68 -10.42
N VAL A 111 11.78 18.60 -10.33
CA VAL A 111 11.02 17.46 -10.84
C VAL A 111 10.96 17.50 -12.36
N ASP A 112 11.45 16.44 -13.01
CA ASP A 112 11.15 16.18 -14.41
C ASP A 112 9.77 15.53 -14.52
N PHE A 113 8.78 16.29 -14.99
CA PHE A 113 7.39 15.86 -15.02
C PHE A 113 7.10 14.72 -15.99
N ASP A 114 7.89 14.58 -17.07
CA ASP A 114 7.72 13.47 -18.00
C ASP A 114 8.24 12.17 -17.38
N VAL A 115 9.37 12.24 -16.67
CA VAL A 115 9.92 11.12 -15.89
C VAL A 115 8.96 10.76 -14.76
N LEU A 116 8.46 11.73 -13.99
CA LEU A 116 7.50 11.51 -12.92
C LEU A 116 6.22 10.84 -13.44
N ALA A 117 5.64 11.34 -14.53
CA ALA A 117 4.43 10.79 -15.11
C ALA A 117 4.63 9.35 -15.63
N ALA A 118 5.74 9.09 -16.30
CA ALA A 118 6.10 7.74 -16.77
C ALA A 118 6.27 6.78 -15.59
N TRP A 119 6.90 7.23 -14.52
CA TRP A 119 7.11 6.48 -13.30
C TRP A 119 5.76 6.16 -12.60
N ILE A 120 4.90 7.17 -12.40
CA ILE A 120 3.56 7.00 -11.82
C ILE A 120 2.76 5.97 -12.63
N ALA A 121 2.74 6.10 -13.96
CA ALA A 121 2.02 5.18 -14.84
C ALA A 121 2.54 3.74 -14.72
N ALA A 122 3.86 3.56 -14.65
CA ALA A 122 4.48 2.24 -14.46
C ALA A 122 4.12 1.63 -13.10
N ARG A 123 4.14 2.44 -12.04
CA ARG A 123 3.82 2.00 -10.68
C ARG A 123 2.34 1.61 -10.55
N LEU A 124 1.45 2.45 -11.04
CA LEU A 124 0.01 2.16 -11.06
C LEU A 124 -0.32 0.91 -11.89
N LYS A 125 0.36 0.70 -13.03
CA LYS A 125 0.26 -0.54 -13.80
C LYS A 125 0.72 -1.77 -12.98
N ARG A 126 1.78 -1.64 -12.21
CA ARG A 126 2.30 -2.71 -11.33
C ARG A 126 1.29 -3.02 -10.22
N VAL A 127 0.75 -1.98 -9.59
CA VAL A 127 -0.30 -2.11 -8.58
C VAL A 127 -1.57 -2.71 -9.20
N ALA A 128 -1.99 -2.27 -10.39
CA ALA A 128 -3.14 -2.82 -11.11
C ALA A 128 -2.92 -4.29 -11.51
N ARG A 129 -1.71 -4.69 -11.89
CA ARG A 129 -1.37 -6.11 -12.14
C ARG A 129 -1.40 -6.94 -10.86
N SER A 130 -1.00 -6.37 -9.72
CA SER A 130 -1.18 -6.98 -8.40
C SER A 130 -2.66 -6.97 -7.97
N ALA A 131 -3.46 -6.03 -8.48
CA ALA A 131 -4.91 -5.86 -8.23
C ALA A 131 -5.82 -6.70 -9.14
N ILE A 132 -5.28 -7.59 -9.98
CA ILE A 132 -6.05 -8.72 -10.54
C ILE A 132 -6.62 -9.60 -9.40
N TRP A 133 -6.12 -9.39 -8.20
CA TRP A 133 -6.66 -9.93 -6.98
C TRP A 133 -7.50 -8.85 -6.28
N PRO A 134 -8.80 -9.09 -6.01
CA PRO A 134 -9.64 -8.14 -5.25
C PRO A 134 -8.94 -7.76 -3.94
N ARG A 135 -8.72 -6.48 -3.72
CA ARG A 135 -7.97 -5.90 -2.58
C ARG A 135 -8.66 -6.08 -1.22
N HIS A 136 -9.85 -6.63 -1.18
CA HIS A 136 -10.62 -6.91 0.02
C HIS A 136 -11.19 -8.32 -0.04
N PHE A 137 -10.39 -9.28 0.40
CA PHE A 137 -11.00 -10.45 0.98
C PHE A 137 -11.31 -10.08 2.43
N ASP A 138 -12.59 -10.09 2.78
CA ASP A 138 -13.06 -9.94 4.16
C ASP A 138 -12.68 -11.20 4.98
N LEU A 139 -11.37 -11.44 5.08
CA LEU A 139 -10.82 -12.56 5.83
C LEU A 139 -10.72 -12.17 7.30
N GLY A 140 -11.39 -12.93 8.15
CA GLY A 140 -11.29 -12.78 9.58
C GLY A 140 -9.89 -13.19 10.10
N VAL A 141 -9.53 -12.71 11.28
CA VAL A 141 -8.23 -13.00 11.93
C VAL A 141 -7.95 -14.51 11.95
N ARG A 142 -8.93 -15.33 12.34
CA ARG A 142 -8.79 -16.80 12.41
C ARG A 142 -8.60 -17.45 11.04
N GLU A 143 -9.17 -16.89 9.99
CA GLU A 143 -8.98 -17.36 8.61
C GLU A 143 -7.56 -17.07 8.13
N LEU A 144 -7.02 -15.88 8.45
CA LEU A 144 -5.64 -15.50 8.13
C LEU A 144 -4.61 -16.34 8.89
N GLU A 145 -4.78 -16.50 10.22
CA GLU A 145 -3.90 -17.33 11.03
C GLU A 145 -3.86 -18.78 10.51
N THR A 146 -5.02 -19.33 10.19
CA THR A 146 -5.12 -20.70 9.68
C THR A 146 -4.46 -20.85 8.31
N LEU A 147 -4.65 -19.89 7.40
CA LEU A 147 -3.97 -19.86 6.11
C LEU A 147 -2.45 -19.76 6.27
N THR A 148 -1.97 -18.90 7.18
CA THR A 148 -0.53 -18.71 7.45
C THR A 148 0.13 -20.02 7.88
N TRP A 149 -0.44 -20.71 8.86
CA TRP A 149 0.12 -21.97 9.33
C TRP A 149 0.02 -23.09 8.30
N ALA A 150 -1.07 -23.12 7.51
CA ALA A 150 -1.21 -24.06 6.41
C ALA A 150 -0.19 -23.79 5.29
N ALA A 151 0.14 -22.54 4.97
CA ALA A 151 1.18 -22.16 4.01
C ALA A 151 2.59 -22.59 4.49
N ARG A 152 2.80 -22.62 5.80
CA ARG A 152 4.04 -23.14 6.44
C ARG A 152 4.09 -24.67 6.50
N GLY A 153 3.16 -25.35 5.84
CA GLY A 153 3.13 -26.81 5.74
C GLY A 153 2.59 -27.54 6.97
N LYS A 154 1.95 -26.83 7.91
CA LYS A 154 1.35 -27.45 9.08
C LYS A 154 0.08 -28.23 8.75
N THR A 155 -0.08 -29.41 9.34
CA THR A 155 -1.31 -30.19 9.26
C THR A 155 -2.44 -29.55 10.08
N PHE A 156 -3.69 -29.89 9.77
CA PHE A 156 -4.84 -29.34 10.52
C PHE A 156 -4.83 -29.67 12.02
N ALA A 157 -4.24 -30.81 12.38
CA ALA A 157 -4.08 -31.19 13.78
C ALA A 157 -3.06 -30.29 14.49
N GLU A 158 -1.90 -30.03 13.85
CA GLU A 158 -0.87 -29.12 14.39
C GLU A 158 -1.39 -27.68 14.47
N ILE A 159 -2.11 -27.21 13.44
CA ILE A 159 -2.74 -25.88 13.45
C ILE A 159 -3.74 -25.78 14.60
N GLY A 160 -4.53 -26.82 14.82
CA GLY A 160 -5.47 -26.89 15.93
C GLY A 160 -4.76 -26.78 17.29
N GLN A 161 -3.63 -27.45 17.45
CA GLN A 161 -2.81 -27.35 18.67
C GLN A 161 -2.23 -25.93 18.86
N ILE A 162 -1.68 -25.33 17.80
CA ILE A 162 -1.07 -24.00 17.83
C ILE A 162 -2.11 -22.92 18.18
N LEU A 163 -3.29 -22.98 17.56
CA LEU A 163 -4.34 -21.96 17.70
C LEU A 163 -5.36 -22.22 18.80
N GLY A 164 -5.25 -23.38 19.51
CA GLY A 164 -6.22 -23.78 20.51
C GLY A 164 -7.59 -24.15 19.92
N LEU A 165 -7.62 -24.72 18.71
CA LEU A 165 -8.83 -25.03 17.95
C LEU A 165 -8.96 -26.54 17.72
N SER A 166 -10.20 -27.01 17.52
CA SER A 166 -10.40 -28.37 17.02
C SER A 166 -9.99 -28.48 15.55
N ARG A 167 -9.57 -29.67 15.11
CA ARG A 167 -9.29 -29.95 13.68
C ARG A 167 -10.45 -29.51 12.78
N ARG A 168 -11.69 -29.77 13.19
CA ARG A 168 -12.90 -29.40 12.45
C ARG A 168 -13.06 -27.89 12.34
N THR A 169 -12.69 -27.14 13.35
CA THR A 169 -12.71 -25.66 13.35
C THR A 169 -11.65 -25.09 12.40
N VAL A 170 -10.46 -25.70 12.37
CA VAL A 170 -9.40 -25.34 11.40
C VAL A 170 -9.89 -25.55 9.97
N GLU A 171 -10.48 -26.73 9.68
CA GLU A 171 -11.05 -27.03 8.36
C GLU A 171 -12.14 -26.01 7.97
N PHE A 172 -13.01 -25.63 8.90
CA PHE A 172 -14.06 -24.64 8.71
C PHE A 172 -13.48 -23.26 8.33
N HIS A 173 -12.44 -22.79 9.04
CA HIS A 173 -11.79 -21.51 8.74
C HIS A 173 -11.10 -21.53 7.37
N LEU A 174 -10.43 -22.61 6.99
CA LEU A 174 -9.82 -22.76 5.67
C LEU A 174 -10.86 -22.78 4.55
N ASP A 175 -11.99 -23.45 4.75
CA ASP A 175 -13.06 -23.49 3.76
C ASP A 175 -13.78 -22.14 3.62
N ASN A 176 -13.93 -21.40 4.73
CA ASN A 176 -14.45 -20.04 4.68
C ASN A 176 -13.48 -19.13 3.93
N ALA A 177 -12.20 -19.16 4.26
CA ALA A 177 -11.18 -18.42 3.56
C ALA A 177 -11.16 -18.74 2.06
N ARG A 178 -11.21 -20.03 1.70
CA ARG A 178 -11.30 -20.47 0.30
C ARG A 178 -12.50 -19.86 -0.42
N ARG A 179 -13.70 -19.86 0.20
CA ARG A 179 -14.92 -19.28 -0.39
C ARG A 179 -14.80 -17.78 -0.55
N LYS A 180 -14.29 -17.08 0.45
CA LYS A 180 -14.06 -15.62 0.42
C LYS A 180 -13.00 -15.25 -0.62
N LEU A 181 -11.99 -16.07 -0.79
CA LEU A 181 -10.97 -15.94 -1.83
C LEU A 181 -11.50 -16.29 -3.24
N GLY A 182 -12.68 -16.86 -3.36
CA GLY A 182 -13.30 -17.20 -4.65
C GLY A 182 -12.53 -18.24 -5.45
N VAL A 183 -11.93 -19.23 -4.78
CA VAL A 183 -11.14 -20.29 -5.42
C VAL A 183 -11.71 -21.68 -5.12
N PRO A 184 -11.58 -22.66 -6.05
CA PRO A 184 -12.18 -23.98 -5.90
C PRO A 184 -11.46 -24.89 -4.91
N THR A 185 -10.14 -24.71 -4.67
CA THR A 185 -9.35 -25.59 -3.80
C THR A 185 -8.64 -24.84 -2.67
N ARG A 186 -8.33 -25.56 -1.58
CA ARG A 186 -7.55 -25.04 -0.45
C ARG A 186 -6.13 -24.67 -0.87
N THR A 187 -5.50 -25.47 -1.73
CA THR A 187 -4.16 -25.15 -2.27
C THR A 187 -4.16 -23.85 -3.06
N GLN A 188 -5.17 -23.62 -3.88
CA GLN A 188 -5.31 -22.35 -4.59
C GLN A 188 -5.57 -21.18 -3.62
N ALA A 189 -6.27 -21.44 -2.50
CA ALA A 189 -6.45 -20.42 -1.47
C ALA A 189 -5.10 -20.01 -0.82
N LEU A 190 -4.24 -20.99 -0.53
CA LEU A 190 -2.90 -20.75 0.00
C LEU A 190 -2.03 -19.97 -0.99
N ILE A 191 -1.99 -20.43 -2.25
CA ILE A 191 -1.24 -19.72 -3.31
C ILE A 191 -1.77 -18.30 -3.45
N LYS A 192 -3.09 -18.13 -3.50
CA LYS A 192 -3.73 -16.83 -3.64
C LYS A 192 -3.43 -15.92 -2.46
N ALA A 193 -3.47 -16.42 -1.25
CA ALA A 193 -3.17 -15.67 -0.06
C ALA A 193 -1.68 -15.26 0.01
N ALA A 194 -0.76 -16.15 -0.37
CA ALA A 194 0.68 -15.88 -0.39
C ALA A 194 1.05 -14.89 -1.50
N THR A 195 0.59 -15.10 -2.75
CA THR A 195 0.87 -14.20 -3.87
C THR A 195 0.18 -12.84 -3.73
N GLY A 196 -0.96 -12.78 -3.02
CA GLY A 196 -1.65 -11.55 -2.65
C GLY A 196 -1.06 -10.86 -1.42
N HIS A 197 0.03 -11.39 -0.85
CA HIS A 197 0.65 -10.89 0.39
C HIS A 197 -0.34 -10.75 1.56
N LEU A 198 -1.37 -11.60 1.60
CA LEU A 198 -2.31 -11.66 2.73
C LEU A 198 -1.72 -12.43 3.90
N ILE A 199 -0.77 -13.31 3.62
CA ILE A 199 -0.03 -14.13 4.59
C ILE A 199 1.44 -14.20 4.20
N GLU A 200 2.29 -14.38 5.20
CA GLU A 200 3.72 -14.70 5.02
C GLU A 200 3.90 -16.20 5.29
N PRO A 201 4.28 -16.99 4.27
CA PRO A 201 4.51 -18.43 4.42
C PRO A 201 5.76 -18.77 5.24
#